data_d5355777d085d116bcd533f2c87223e8
#
_entry.id   d5355777d085d116bcd533f2c87223e8
#
_cell.length_a   1.000
_cell.length_b   1.000
_cell.length_c   1.000
_cell.angle_alpha   90.00
_cell.angle_beta   90.00
_cell.angle_gamma   90.00
#
_symmetry.space_group_name_H-M   'P 1'
#
loop_
_entity.id
_entity.type
_entity.pdbx_description
1 polymer ?
#
loop_
_entity_poly.entity_id
_entity_poly.type
_entity_poly.pdbx_seq_one_letter_code
_entity_poly.pdbx_strand_id
1 'polypeptide(L)'
;THCLSSAASDVYKRQTLEAQGDEYVKPYNLSSLRVLGTVGEPINYDAWVWYNEKIGGKTANIVDTWWQTETGGIMISNLAGISRSKPTYATFPLPGIQPCIMDENGNEITSNNAEGSLCIKYPWPSIARSIYNDHDRFKSVYFSSFKNKYFTGDGCIRDEKGRYKITGRVDDILIVSGHNLSLIHI
;
A
#
# COMPACT_ATOMS: atom_id res chain seq x y z
N THR A 1 -30.57 11.73 -1.72
CA THR A 1 -29.49 10.90 -2.30
C THR A 1 -28.19 11.25 -1.60
N HIS A 2 -27.88 10.58 -0.50
CA HIS A 2 -26.60 10.76 0.16
C HIS A 2 -25.59 9.88 -0.57
N CYS A 3 -24.71 10.52 -1.33
CA CYS A 3 -23.49 9.90 -1.80
C CYS A 3 -22.61 9.71 -0.57
N LEU A 4 -22.61 8.51 0.01
CA LEU A 4 -21.63 8.15 1.02
C LEU A 4 -20.32 7.99 0.29
N SER A 5 -19.50 9.03 0.37
CA SER A 5 -18.11 8.95 0.00
C SER A 5 -17.46 7.84 0.81
N SER A 6 -16.76 6.94 0.13
CA SER A 6 -15.91 5.95 0.74
C SER A 6 -14.93 6.63 1.68
N ALA A 7 -15.14 6.52 2.98
CA ALA A 7 -14.16 6.96 3.94
C ALA A 7 -13.00 5.97 3.90
N ALA A 8 -11.87 6.38 3.35
CA ALA A 8 -10.62 5.69 3.60
C ALA A 8 -10.37 5.72 5.09
N SER A 9 -10.46 4.59 5.75
CA SER A 9 -10.24 4.51 7.18
C SER A 9 -8.83 3.98 7.42
N ASP A 10 -8.15 4.66 8.32
CA ASP A 10 -6.87 4.28 8.87
C ASP A 10 -6.93 2.85 9.45
N VAL A 11 -5.84 2.08 9.33
CA VAL A 11 -5.72 0.70 9.84
C VAL A 11 -6.08 0.62 11.33
N TYR A 12 -5.62 1.58 12.14
CA TYR A 12 -5.95 1.62 13.57
C TYR A 12 -7.45 1.74 13.85
N LYS A 13 -8.15 2.55 13.08
CA LYS A 13 -9.62 2.66 13.23
C LYS A 13 -10.33 1.36 12.89
N ARG A 14 -9.87 0.64 11.88
CA ARG A 14 -10.47 -0.65 11.49
C ARG A 14 -10.20 -1.73 12.51
N GLN A 15 -8.98 -1.86 13.00
CA GLN A 15 -8.63 -2.79 14.07
C GLN A 15 -9.42 -2.49 15.35
N THR A 16 -9.60 -1.22 15.68
CA THR A 16 -10.42 -0.81 16.82
C THR A 16 -11.88 -1.19 16.61
N LEU A 17 -12.44 -0.97 15.42
CA LEU A 17 -13.83 -1.33 15.11
C LEU A 17 -14.03 -2.85 15.11
N GLU A 18 -13.09 -3.61 14.56
CA GLU A 18 -13.10 -5.06 14.60
C GLU A 18 -13.05 -5.58 16.06
N ALA A 19 -12.15 -5.03 16.87
CA ALA A 19 -12.00 -5.40 18.27
C ALA A 19 -13.23 -5.09 19.14
N GLN A 20 -14.04 -4.10 18.75
CA GLN A 20 -15.30 -3.76 19.44
C GLN A 20 -16.47 -4.67 19.04
N GLY A 21 -16.28 -5.50 18.02
CA GLY A 21 -17.26 -6.49 17.57
C GLY A 21 -18.31 -5.98 16.58
N ASP A 22 -19.03 -6.93 16.02
CA ASP A 22 -20.01 -6.70 14.95
C ASP A 22 -21.25 -5.90 15.39
N GLU A 23 -21.48 -5.73 16.67
CA GLU A 23 -22.70 -5.14 17.23
C GLU A 23 -22.90 -3.71 16.78
N TYR A 24 -21.83 -2.97 16.58
CA TYR A 24 -21.87 -1.59 16.09
C TYR A 24 -22.16 -1.47 14.59
N VAL A 25 -22.02 -2.56 13.85
CA VAL A 25 -22.25 -2.60 12.40
C VAL A 25 -23.66 -3.13 12.07
N LYS A 26 -24.10 -4.16 12.81
CA LYS A 26 -25.40 -4.86 12.59
C LYS A 26 -26.62 -3.96 12.45
N PRO A 27 -26.77 -2.84 13.18
CA PRO A 27 -27.96 -1.98 13.07
C PRO A 27 -28.06 -1.23 11.74
N TYR A 28 -26.98 -1.17 10.94
CA TYR A 28 -26.94 -0.35 9.75
C TYR A 28 -27.08 -1.17 8.47
N ASN A 29 -27.91 -0.67 7.54
CA ASN A 29 -27.99 -1.22 6.20
C ASN A 29 -26.87 -0.66 5.33
N LEU A 30 -25.82 -1.46 5.09
CA LEU A 30 -24.65 -1.11 4.30
C LEU A 30 -24.73 -1.58 2.84
N SER A 31 -25.88 -2.09 2.37
CA SER A 31 -26.05 -2.68 1.03
C SER A 31 -25.83 -1.69 -0.13
N SER A 32 -25.79 -0.38 0.15
CA SER A 32 -25.48 0.65 -0.85
C SER A 32 -23.98 0.84 -1.07
N LEU A 33 -23.12 0.28 -0.21
CA LEU A 33 -21.68 0.36 -0.38
C LEU A 33 -21.22 -0.51 -1.55
N ARG A 34 -20.47 0.09 -2.46
CA ARG A 34 -19.94 -0.57 -3.65
C ARG A 34 -18.43 -0.67 -3.64
N VAL A 35 -17.77 0.27 -3.00
CA VAL A 35 -16.31 0.37 -2.90
C VAL A 35 -15.91 0.73 -1.49
N LEU A 36 -14.95 0.03 -0.96
CA LEU A 36 -14.33 0.26 0.34
C LEU A 36 -12.85 0.58 0.13
N GLY A 37 -12.40 1.74 0.62
CA GLY A 37 -11.01 2.16 0.51
C GLY A 37 -10.18 1.74 1.71
N THR A 38 -8.91 1.42 1.48
CA THR A 38 -7.89 1.25 2.53
C THR A 38 -6.64 2.04 2.18
N VAL A 39 -6.08 2.71 3.18
CA VAL A 39 -4.94 3.62 3.00
C VAL A 39 -4.20 3.83 4.32
N GLY A 40 -2.99 4.34 4.23
CA GLY A 40 -2.14 4.76 5.36
C GLY A 40 -1.11 3.71 5.73
N GLU A 41 -1.53 2.48 5.98
CA GLU A 41 -0.66 1.36 6.25
C GLU A 41 -1.18 0.09 5.58
N PRO A 42 -0.30 -0.92 5.37
CA PRO A 42 -0.74 -2.21 4.85
C PRO A 42 -1.80 -2.83 5.76
N ILE A 43 -2.95 -3.16 5.21
CA ILE A 43 -4.02 -3.83 5.95
C ILE A 43 -3.62 -5.29 6.23
N ASN A 44 -3.79 -5.77 7.46
CA ASN A 44 -3.59 -7.18 7.77
C ASN A 44 -4.71 -8.05 7.18
N TYR A 45 -4.48 -9.36 7.12
CA TYR A 45 -5.40 -10.31 6.50
C TYR A 45 -6.76 -10.36 7.20
N ASP A 46 -6.77 -10.44 8.53
CA ASP A 46 -8.00 -10.61 9.30
C ASP A 46 -8.89 -9.37 9.23
N ALA A 47 -8.28 -8.18 9.39
CA ALA A 47 -9.00 -6.93 9.20
C ALA A 47 -9.52 -6.76 7.77
N TRP A 48 -8.79 -7.23 6.74
CA TRP A 48 -9.26 -7.23 5.38
C TRP A 48 -10.49 -8.13 5.20
N VAL A 49 -10.45 -9.36 5.76
CA VAL A 49 -11.57 -10.32 5.69
C VAL A 49 -12.78 -9.76 6.42
N TRP A 50 -12.60 -9.26 7.64
CA TRP A 50 -13.67 -8.63 8.40
C TRP A 50 -14.31 -7.46 7.62
N TYR A 51 -13.48 -6.58 7.05
CA TYR A 51 -13.93 -5.43 6.28
C TYR A 51 -14.72 -5.85 5.04
N ASN A 52 -14.26 -6.88 4.34
CA ASN A 52 -14.96 -7.45 3.18
C ASN A 52 -16.30 -8.08 3.56
N GLU A 53 -16.34 -8.86 4.64
CA GLU A 53 -17.51 -9.63 5.01
C GLU A 53 -18.57 -8.80 5.73
N LYS A 54 -18.15 -8.01 6.72
CA LYS A 54 -19.06 -7.31 7.63
C LYS A 54 -19.46 -5.94 7.12
N ILE A 55 -18.57 -5.23 6.48
CA ILE A 55 -18.86 -3.90 5.93
C ILE A 55 -19.24 -4.00 4.45
N GLY A 56 -18.48 -4.76 3.67
CA GLY A 56 -18.66 -4.88 2.22
C GLY A 56 -19.69 -5.90 1.76
N GLY A 57 -20.23 -6.71 2.67
CA GLY A 57 -21.21 -7.76 2.35
C GLY A 57 -20.71 -8.75 1.28
N LYS A 58 -19.38 -8.94 1.16
CA LYS A 58 -18.69 -9.76 0.14
C LYS A 58 -18.90 -9.29 -1.31
N THR A 59 -19.57 -8.18 -1.51
CA THR A 59 -19.92 -7.64 -2.85
C THR A 59 -19.22 -6.33 -3.16
N ALA A 60 -18.89 -5.53 -2.14
CA ALA A 60 -18.15 -4.30 -2.32
C ALA A 60 -16.67 -4.60 -2.64
N ASN A 61 -16.12 -3.88 -3.62
CA ASN A 61 -14.71 -3.99 -3.94
C ASN A 61 -13.86 -3.29 -2.87
N ILE A 62 -12.87 -3.99 -2.30
CA ILE A 62 -11.87 -3.34 -1.46
C ILE A 62 -10.77 -2.81 -2.37
N VAL A 63 -10.52 -1.52 -2.26
CA VAL A 63 -9.48 -0.79 -2.98
C VAL A 63 -8.39 -0.44 -1.98
N ASP A 64 -7.30 -1.19 -2.04
CA ASP A 64 -6.10 -0.92 -1.26
C ASP A 64 -5.17 -0.01 -2.07
N THR A 65 -4.68 1.08 -1.46
CA THR A 65 -3.93 2.10 -2.17
C THR A 65 -2.56 2.29 -1.53
N TRP A 66 -1.52 2.24 -2.34
CA TRP A 66 -0.21 2.67 -1.93
C TRP A 66 0.18 3.99 -2.58
N TRP A 67 0.61 4.91 -1.75
CA TRP A 67 1.15 6.21 -2.13
C TRP A 67 1.95 6.80 -0.96
N GLN A 68 2.69 7.86 -1.24
CA GLN A 68 3.43 8.64 -0.25
C GLN A 68 3.12 10.12 -0.46
N THR A 69 3.37 10.95 0.54
CA THR A 69 3.25 12.41 0.42
C THR A 69 4.05 12.91 -0.78
N GLU A 70 5.24 12.37 -0.96
CA GLU A 70 6.19 12.71 -2.03
C GLU A 70 5.76 12.22 -3.40
N THR A 71 4.91 11.21 -3.48
CA THR A 71 4.38 10.77 -4.77
C THR A 71 3.26 11.67 -5.29
N GLY A 72 2.64 12.46 -4.41
CA GLY A 72 1.58 13.42 -4.78
C GLY A 72 0.29 12.77 -5.25
N GLY A 73 0.19 11.44 -5.23
CA GLY A 73 -0.98 10.68 -5.64
C GLY A 73 -0.76 9.18 -5.53
N ILE A 74 -1.83 8.42 -5.78
CA ILE A 74 -1.82 6.95 -5.72
C ILE A 74 -0.93 6.41 -6.85
N MET A 75 -0.06 5.46 -6.51
CA MET A 75 0.89 4.84 -7.43
C MET A 75 0.50 3.39 -7.76
N ILE A 76 0.07 2.64 -6.75
CA ILE A 76 -0.30 1.23 -6.87
C ILE A 76 -1.68 1.06 -6.23
N SER A 77 -2.62 0.47 -6.98
CA SER A 77 -3.97 0.22 -6.49
C SER A 77 -4.73 -0.70 -7.43
N ASN A 78 -5.64 -1.50 -6.90
CA ASN A 78 -6.62 -2.13 -7.77
C ASN A 78 -7.69 -1.12 -8.22
N LEU A 79 -8.23 -1.34 -9.40
CA LEU A 79 -9.31 -0.53 -9.96
C LEU A 79 -10.63 -1.27 -9.76
N ALA A 80 -11.53 -0.70 -8.95
CA ALA A 80 -12.83 -1.28 -8.68
C ALA A 80 -13.61 -1.55 -9.98
N GLY A 81 -14.12 -2.76 -10.14
CA GLY A 81 -14.83 -3.20 -11.34
C GLY A 81 -13.93 -3.65 -12.52
N ILE A 82 -12.62 -3.42 -12.45
CA ILE A 82 -11.65 -3.82 -13.49
C ILE A 82 -10.74 -4.93 -12.98
N SER A 83 -10.09 -4.70 -11.85
CA SER A 83 -9.19 -5.69 -11.24
C SER A 83 -9.75 -6.20 -9.91
N ARG A 84 -9.58 -7.51 -9.67
CA ARG A 84 -9.99 -8.09 -8.38
C ARG A 84 -9.03 -7.68 -7.29
N SER A 85 -9.58 -7.32 -6.14
CA SER A 85 -8.79 -7.14 -4.91
C SER A 85 -8.16 -8.48 -4.48
N LYS A 86 -7.02 -8.39 -3.82
CA LYS A 86 -6.37 -9.51 -3.13
C LYS A 86 -6.05 -9.05 -1.72
N PRO A 87 -6.42 -9.84 -0.70
CA PRO A 87 -6.11 -9.48 0.68
C PRO A 87 -4.65 -9.09 0.87
N THR A 88 -4.41 -7.97 1.53
CA THR A 88 -3.08 -7.41 1.84
C THR A 88 -2.26 -6.87 0.66
N TYR A 89 -2.81 -6.84 -0.55
CA TYR A 89 -2.10 -6.35 -1.75
C TYR A 89 -2.71 -5.05 -2.27
N ALA A 90 -1.87 -4.05 -2.49
CA ALA A 90 -2.25 -2.86 -3.26
C ALA A 90 -2.47 -3.18 -4.75
N THR A 91 -1.95 -4.29 -5.21
CA THR A 91 -2.10 -4.94 -6.51
C THR A 91 -1.27 -4.33 -7.65
N PHE A 92 -1.86 -3.57 -8.58
CA PHE A 92 -1.16 -3.19 -9.81
C PHE A 92 -0.77 -1.71 -9.83
N PRO A 93 0.36 -1.35 -10.47
CA PRO A 93 0.68 0.05 -10.69
C PRO A 93 -0.37 0.72 -11.57
N LEU A 94 -0.67 1.98 -11.27
CA LEU A 94 -1.53 2.79 -12.13
C LEU A 94 -0.85 3.09 -13.47
N PRO A 95 -1.61 3.39 -14.53
CA PRO A 95 -1.06 3.73 -15.84
C PRO A 95 0.01 4.83 -15.77
N GLY A 96 1.16 4.57 -16.37
CA GLY A 96 2.32 5.46 -16.36
C GLY A 96 3.30 5.26 -15.19
N ILE A 97 2.92 4.51 -14.16
CA ILE A 97 3.79 4.20 -13.04
C ILE A 97 4.55 2.90 -13.32
N GLN A 98 5.87 2.93 -13.16
CA GLN A 98 6.74 1.79 -13.41
C GLN A 98 7.55 1.43 -12.16
N PRO A 99 6.96 0.68 -11.22
CA PRO A 99 7.67 0.20 -10.05
C PRO A 99 8.67 -0.89 -10.44
N CYS A 100 9.73 -1.00 -9.66
CA CYS A 100 10.69 -2.09 -9.71
C CYS A 100 11.09 -2.52 -8.30
N ILE A 101 11.55 -3.75 -8.18
CA ILE A 101 12.07 -4.30 -6.94
C ILE A 101 13.58 -4.39 -7.06
N MET A 102 14.28 -3.87 -6.06
CA MET A 102 15.73 -3.88 -5.98
C MET A 102 16.20 -4.84 -4.90
N ASP A 103 17.22 -5.65 -5.21
CA ASP A 103 17.87 -6.49 -4.23
C ASP A 103 18.86 -5.68 -3.34
N GLU A 104 19.46 -6.33 -2.35
CA GLU A 104 20.43 -5.73 -1.43
C GLU A 104 21.73 -5.28 -2.14
N ASN A 105 22.03 -5.81 -3.31
CA ASN A 105 23.20 -5.44 -4.12
C ASN A 105 22.92 -4.31 -5.11
N GLY A 106 21.69 -3.77 -5.12
CA GLY A 106 21.27 -2.71 -6.03
C GLY A 106 20.92 -3.18 -7.44
N ASN A 107 20.66 -4.47 -7.63
CA ASN A 107 20.20 -5.02 -8.91
C ASN A 107 18.68 -5.08 -8.95
N GLU A 108 18.12 -4.85 -10.13
CA GLU A 108 16.68 -4.99 -10.34
C GLU A 108 16.28 -6.47 -10.48
N ILE A 109 15.33 -6.90 -9.64
CA ILE A 109 14.72 -8.23 -9.76
C ILE A 109 13.57 -8.13 -10.76
N THR A 110 13.74 -8.69 -11.95
CA THR A 110 12.75 -8.63 -13.03
C THR A 110 11.72 -9.76 -12.99
N SER A 111 12.06 -10.88 -12.35
CA SER A 111 11.15 -12.03 -12.20
C SER A 111 9.98 -11.73 -11.28
N ASN A 112 8.84 -12.39 -11.47
CA ASN A 112 7.77 -12.46 -10.48
C ASN A 112 8.20 -13.36 -9.29
N ASN A 113 7.40 -13.39 -8.23
CA ASN A 113 7.75 -13.97 -6.92
C ASN A 113 9.04 -13.36 -6.37
N ALA A 114 9.09 -12.04 -6.35
CA ALA A 114 10.24 -11.26 -5.93
C ALA A 114 9.92 -10.46 -4.66
N GLU A 115 10.91 -10.30 -3.81
CA GLU A 115 10.87 -9.46 -2.62
C GLU A 115 12.10 -8.56 -2.59
N GLY A 116 11.95 -7.35 -2.11
CA GLY A 116 13.04 -6.38 -1.97
C GLY A 116 12.55 -4.95 -1.79
N SER A 117 13.43 -4.00 -2.04
CA SER A 117 13.15 -2.57 -1.93
C SER A 117 12.32 -2.06 -3.10
N LEU A 118 11.23 -1.36 -2.81
CA LEU A 118 10.40 -0.75 -3.84
C LEU A 118 11.04 0.54 -4.36
N CYS A 119 11.18 0.61 -5.67
CA CYS A 119 11.62 1.82 -6.37
C CYS A 119 10.69 2.13 -7.55
N ILE A 120 10.70 3.39 -8.00
CA ILE A 120 10.03 3.82 -9.23
C ILE A 120 11.08 4.17 -10.27
N LYS A 121 10.97 3.60 -11.50
CA LYS A 121 11.97 3.72 -12.55
C LYS A 121 12.05 5.10 -13.17
N TYR A 122 10.90 5.71 -13.42
CA TYR A 122 10.80 6.96 -14.17
C TYR A 122 9.97 7.98 -13.41
N PRO A 123 10.26 9.28 -13.61
CA PRO A 123 9.47 10.33 -13.00
C PRO A 123 8.02 10.30 -13.52
N TRP A 124 7.10 10.76 -12.69
CA TRP A 124 5.68 10.89 -12.98
C TRP A 124 5.21 12.32 -12.67
N PRO A 125 4.06 12.76 -13.21
CA PRO A 125 3.67 14.19 -13.14
C PRO A 125 3.53 14.76 -11.74
N SER A 126 3.13 13.96 -10.74
CA SER A 126 2.87 14.41 -9.36
C SER A 126 4.04 14.21 -8.40
N ILE A 127 5.21 13.79 -8.89
CA ILE A 127 6.40 13.64 -8.02
C ILE A 127 6.74 14.96 -7.32
N ALA A 128 7.06 14.89 -6.03
CA ALA A 128 7.61 16.03 -5.30
C ALA A 128 8.89 16.55 -5.98
N ARG A 129 9.05 17.84 -6.05
CA ARG A 129 10.22 18.47 -6.69
C ARG A 129 11.36 18.72 -5.73
N SER A 130 11.06 18.84 -4.46
CA SER A 130 12.02 19.16 -3.40
C SER A 130 11.38 18.99 -2.01
N ILE A 131 12.23 19.02 -0.99
CA ILE A 131 11.85 19.35 0.39
C ILE A 131 12.01 20.85 0.55
N TYR A 132 11.07 21.50 1.24
CA TYR A 132 11.10 22.95 1.45
C TYR A 132 12.42 23.37 2.11
N ASN A 133 13.12 24.29 1.46
CA ASN A 133 14.44 24.81 1.85
C ASN A 133 15.56 23.76 2.01
N ASP A 134 15.37 22.51 1.54
CA ASP A 134 16.36 21.44 1.69
C ASP A 134 16.36 20.48 0.49
N HIS A 135 16.78 20.99 -0.65
CA HIS A 135 16.84 20.19 -1.89
C HIS A 135 17.87 19.07 -1.83
N ASP A 136 18.97 19.26 -1.14
CA ASP A 136 20.03 18.24 -1.04
C ASP A 136 19.57 17.05 -0.20
N ARG A 137 18.77 17.29 0.84
CA ARG A 137 18.12 16.23 1.58
C ARG A 137 17.13 15.46 0.70
N PHE A 138 16.36 16.13 -0.16
CA PHE A 138 15.47 15.45 -1.11
C PHE A 138 16.24 14.48 -1.99
N LYS A 139 17.37 14.91 -2.57
CA LYS A 139 18.23 14.04 -3.38
C LYS A 139 18.82 12.89 -2.57
N SER A 140 19.34 13.18 -1.37
CA SER A 140 19.99 12.17 -0.55
C SER A 140 19.03 11.09 -0.07
N VAL A 141 17.82 11.45 0.29
CA VAL A 141 16.83 10.49 0.79
C VAL A 141 16.25 9.62 -0.33
N TYR A 142 15.87 10.23 -1.47
CA TYR A 142 15.07 9.51 -2.46
C TYR A 142 15.85 9.05 -3.70
N PHE A 143 17.08 9.53 -3.92
CA PHE A 143 17.82 9.25 -5.17
C PHE A 143 19.27 8.79 -4.96
N SER A 144 19.74 8.66 -3.72
CA SER A 144 21.12 8.21 -3.45
C SER A 144 21.26 6.69 -3.39
N SER A 145 20.25 5.97 -2.88
CA SER A 145 20.33 4.53 -2.64
C SER A 145 20.39 3.71 -3.93
N PHE A 146 19.62 4.10 -4.95
CA PHE A 146 19.56 3.37 -6.22
C PHE A 146 19.69 4.34 -7.39
N LYS A 147 20.75 4.14 -8.18
CA LYS A 147 21.08 5.04 -9.31
C LYS A 147 19.91 5.20 -10.28
N ASN A 148 19.53 6.45 -10.56
CA ASN A 148 18.47 6.83 -11.50
C ASN A 148 17.06 6.26 -11.15
N LYS A 149 16.79 5.96 -9.89
CA LYS A 149 15.49 5.48 -9.43
C LYS A 149 15.04 6.28 -8.22
N TYR A 150 13.74 6.50 -8.11
CA TYR A 150 13.15 7.02 -6.89
C TYR A 150 13.04 5.87 -5.89
N PHE A 151 13.74 5.95 -4.79
CA PHE A 151 13.66 4.99 -3.68
C PHE A 151 12.53 5.40 -2.74
N THR A 152 11.57 4.51 -2.52
CA THR A 152 10.39 4.80 -1.70
C THR A 152 10.66 4.66 -0.20
N GLY A 153 11.70 3.94 0.19
CA GLY A 153 11.92 3.53 1.57
C GLY A 153 11.00 2.41 2.05
N ASP A 154 10.19 1.85 1.14
CA ASP A 154 9.29 0.73 1.45
C ASP A 154 9.84 -0.58 0.88
N GLY A 155 9.64 -1.67 1.63
CA GLY A 155 9.79 -3.02 1.13
C GLY A 155 8.54 -3.49 0.40
N CYS A 156 8.69 -4.38 -0.57
CA CYS A 156 7.55 -4.96 -1.24
C CYS A 156 7.80 -6.38 -1.74
N ILE A 157 6.69 -7.10 -1.94
CA ILE A 157 6.64 -8.40 -2.60
C ILE A 157 5.85 -8.24 -3.90
N ARG A 158 6.35 -8.85 -4.99
CA ARG A 158 5.60 -9.02 -6.24
C ARG A 158 5.31 -10.49 -6.44
N ASP A 159 4.03 -10.86 -6.47
CA ASP A 159 3.62 -12.26 -6.61
C ASP A 159 3.72 -12.78 -8.06
N GLU A 160 3.34 -14.05 -8.27
CA GLU A 160 3.37 -14.72 -9.57
C GLU A 160 2.54 -14.03 -10.67
N LYS A 161 1.54 -13.23 -10.27
CA LYS A 161 0.67 -12.47 -11.18
C LYS A 161 1.07 -11.02 -11.34
N GLY A 162 2.24 -10.62 -10.79
CA GLY A 162 2.74 -9.26 -10.87
C GLY A 162 2.05 -8.27 -9.95
N ARG A 163 1.32 -8.74 -8.92
CA ARG A 163 0.66 -7.89 -7.94
C ARG A 163 1.62 -7.53 -6.82
N TYR A 164 1.59 -6.27 -6.39
CA TYR A 164 2.45 -5.71 -5.36
C TYR A 164 1.77 -5.72 -4.00
N LYS A 165 2.49 -6.19 -3.01
CA LYS A 165 2.18 -6.09 -1.58
C LYS A 165 3.28 -5.26 -0.93
N ILE A 166 2.91 -4.21 -0.21
CA ILE A 166 3.85 -3.42 0.59
C ILE A 166 4.07 -4.13 1.92
N THR A 167 5.32 -4.29 2.32
CA THR A 167 5.68 -5.03 3.54
C THR A 167 6.01 -4.11 4.72
N GLY A 168 6.10 -2.82 4.48
CA GLY A 168 6.41 -1.80 5.48
C GLY A 168 7.64 -1.00 5.12
N ARG A 169 8.08 -0.12 6.04
CA ARG A 169 9.29 0.68 5.86
C ARG A 169 10.53 -0.19 6.00
N VAL A 170 11.50 0.03 5.12
CA VAL A 170 12.80 -0.70 5.16
C VAL A 170 13.62 -0.27 6.39
N ASP A 171 13.50 0.99 6.80
CA ASP A 171 14.17 1.58 7.96
C ASP A 171 13.54 1.16 9.31
N ASP A 172 12.29 0.70 9.30
CA ASP A 172 11.55 0.20 10.48
C ASP A 172 11.69 -1.32 10.68
N ILE A 173 12.52 -1.98 9.89
CA ILE A 173 12.73 -3.42 9.97
C ILE A 173 13.89 -3.73 10.92
N LEU A 174 13.59 -4.38 12.06
CA LEU A 174 14.61 -4.99 12.92
C LEU A 174 14.96 -6.38 12.39
N ILE A 175 16.24 -6.62 12.13
CA ILE A 175 16.76 -7.94 11.82
C ILE A 175 17.03 -8.68 13.14
N VAL A 176 16.17 -9.64 13.49
CA VAL A 176 16.37 -10.50 14.64
C VAL A 176 16.68 -11.91 14.17
N SER A 177 17.88 -12.40 14.45
CA SER A 177 18.34 -13.76 14.10
C SER A 177 18.18 -14.11 12.60
N GLY A 178 18.40 -13.15 11.70
CA GLY A 178 18.27 -13.34 10.24
C GLY A 178 16.84 -13.26 9.71
N HIS A 179 15.87 -12.93 10.54
CA HIS A 179 14.48 -12.68 10.12
C HIS A 179 14.15 -11.20 10.25
N ASN A 180 13.53 -10.66 9.20
CA ASN A 180 13.04 -9.29 9.17
C ASN A 180 11.76 -9.20 10.03
N LEU A 181 11.85 -8.50 11.16
CA LEU A 181 10.68 -8.16 11.99
C LEU A 181 10.39 -6.67 11.81
N SER A 182 9.20 -6.34 11.33
CA SER A 182 8.73 -4.97 11.32
C SER A 182 8.43 -4.50 12.74
N LEU A 183 8.90 -3.30 13.10
CA LEU A 183 8.63 -2.67 14.40
C LEU A 183 7.13 -2.47 14.69
N ILE A 184 6.31 -2.44 13.65
CA ILE A 184 4.85 -2.30 13.76
C ILE A 184 4.21 -3.51 14.47
N HIS A 185 4.89 -4.66 14.49
CA HIS A 185 4.38 -5.88 15.12
C HIS A 185 4.94 -6.14 16.52
N ILE A 186 5.72 -5.23 17.05
CA ILE A 186 6.25 -5.28 18.43
C ILE A 186 5.44 -4.35 19.32
#